data_3a148732423473450f04bac9f71f0190
#
_entry.id   3a148732423473450f04bac9f71f0190
#
_cell.length_a   1.000
_cell.length_b   1.000
_cell.length_c   1.000
_cell.angle_alpha   90.00
_cell.angle_beta   90.00
_cell.angle_gamma   90.00
#
_symmetry.space_group_name_H-M   'P 1'
#
loop_
_entity.id
_entity.type
_entity.pdbx_description
1 polymer ?
#
loop_
_entity_poly.entity_id
_entity_poly.type
_entity_poly.pdbx_seq_one_letter_code
_entity_poly.pdbx_strand_id
1 'polypeptide(L)'
;MPAHAMNHFTILTKDVAATQDFYSDILGLKVGYRPPITRPGAWMYAGEQAVLHVIDPIDMPQNPNGVLDHMAFSASGLGDVAAKLKQRGVRYELSQQGETGTWQMFFLDVNGAKVELNFEKDEPAAQTLKTESARMARGEWRPGDGNRK
;
A
#
# COMPACT_ATOMS: atom_id res chain seq x y z
N MET A 1 -16.17 8.59 24.40
CA MET A 1 -16.23 7.49 23.43
C MET A 1 -15.24 6.40 23.83
N PRO A 2 -15.67 5.11 23.86
CA PRO A 2 -14.75 4.02 24.27
C PRO A 2 -13.58 3.82 23.28
N ALA A 3 -13.79 3.96 21.95
CA ALA A 3 -12.72 3.96 20.96
C ALA A 3 -12.44 5.40 20.51
N HIS A 4 -11.18 5.83 20.50
CA HIS A 4 -10.79 7.22 20.20
C HIS A 4 -9.74 7.34 19.09
N ALA A 5 -9.13 6.23 18.65
CA ALA A 5 -8.21 6.21 17.52
C ALA A 5 -8.06 4.81 16.95
N MET A 6 -7.69 4.73 15.67
CA MET A 6 -7.17 3.49 15.08
C MET A 6 -5.76 3.25 15.62
N ASN A 7 -5.46 2.04 16.03
CA ASN A 7 -4.14 1.68 16.56
C ASN A 7 -3.25 1.06 15.47
N HIS A 8 -3.67 -0.06 14.90
CA HIS A 8 -2.91 -0.75 13.85
C HIS A 8 -3.82 -1.67 13.02
N PHE A 9 -3.31 -2.08 11.87
CA PHE A 9 -3.79 -3.22 11.10
C PHE A 9 -2.88 -4.42 11.27
N THR A 10 -3.42 -5.60 11.11
CA THR A 10 -2.63 -6.83 11.03
C THR A 10 -2.89 -7.52 9.71
N ILE A 11 -1.82 -7.85 8.99
CA ILE A 11 -1.86 -8.65 7.77
C ILE A 11 -1.18 -9.99 7.95
N LEU A 12 -1.65 -10.97 7.22
CA LEU A 12 -1.09 -12.32 7.21
C LEU A 12 -0.21 -12.50 5.96
N THR A 13 0.92 -13.18 6.12
CA THR A 13 1.84 -13.46 5.02
C THR A 13 2.61 -14.74 5.24
N LYS A 14 2.94 -15.44 4.18
CA LYS A 14 3.92 -16.54 4.19
C LYS A 14 5.35 -16.07 3.91
N ASP A 15 5.52 -14.80 3.55
CA ASP A 15 6.83 -14.19 3.30
C ASP A 15 6.94 -12.86 4.02
N VAL A 16 7.39 -12.92 5.27
CA VAL A 16 7.58 -11.74 6.14
C VAL A 16 8.61 -10.78 5.53
N ALA A 17 9.70 -11.30 4.95
CA ALA A 17 10.77 -10.48 4.40
C ALA A 17 10.31 -9.69 3.17
N ALA A 18 9.63 -10.34 2.22
CA ALA A 18 9.07 -9.67 1.05
C ALA A 18 8.03 -8.61 1.43
N THR A 19 7.23 -8.90 2.47
CA THR A 19 6.22 -7.95 2.97
C THR A 19 6.89 -6.73 3.61
N GLN A 20 7.90 -6.93 4.46
CA GLN A 20 8.68 -5.82 5.04
C GLN A 20 9.32 -4.94 3.95
N ASP A 21 9.95 -5.57 2.97
CA ASP A 21 10.59 -4.88 1.86
C ASP A 21 9.59 -4.04 1.06
N PHE A 22 8.42 -4.58 0.76
CA PHE A 22 7.36 -3.88 0.05
C PHE A 22 6.88 -2.63 0.80
N TYR A 23 6.49 -2.77 2.07
CA TYR A 23 5.97 -1.66 2.85
C TYR A 23 7.04 -0.62 3.21
N SER A 24 8.30 -1.03 3.36
CA SER A 24 9.41 -0.10 3.55
C SER A 24 9.69 0.71 2.30
N ASP A 25 9.68 0.10 1.13
CA ASP A 25 9.95 0.77 -0.13
C ASP A 25 8.79 1.68 -0.59
N ILE A 26 7.57 1.18 -0.56
CA ILE A 26 6.41 1.90 -1.11
C ILE A 26 5.87 2.94 -0.14
N LEU A 27 5.69 2.59 1.14
CA LEU A 27 5.10 3.46 2.16
C LEU A 27 6.13 4.14 3.06
N GLY A 28 7.41 3.76 2.99
CA GLY A 28 8.44 4.28 3.87
C GLY A 28 8.31 3.81 5.33
N LEU A 29 7.53 2.76 5.59
CA LEU A 29 7.40 2.21 6.93
C LEU A 29 8.71 1.57 7.37
N LYS A 30 9.05 1.70 8.64
CA LYS A 30 10.29 1.15 9.20
C LYS A 30 10.00 -0.06 10.06
N VAL A 31 10.75 -1.15 9.84
CA VAL A 31 10.76 -2.28 10.77
C VAL A 31 11.31 -1.81 12.11
N GLY A 32 10.62 -2.12 13.20
CA GLY A 32 11.01 -1.69 14.53
C GLY A 32 10.81 -2.77 15.58
N TYR A 33 10.85 -2.34 16.84
CA TYR A 33 10.69 -3.23 17.98
C TYR A 33 9.37 -4.01 17.89
N ARG A 34 9.47 -5.30 18.15
CA ARG A 34 8.34 -6.21 18.30
C ARG A 34 8.52 -7.00 19.59
N PRO A 35 7.54 -7.03 20.48
CA PRO A 35 7.60 -7.89 21.67
C PRO A 35 7.88 -9.35 21.29
N PRO A 36 8.51 -10.15 22.19
CA PRO A 36 8.71 -11.56 21.95
C PRO A 36 7.35 -12.26 21.79
N ILE A 37 7.04 -12.65 20.56
CA ILE A 37 5.85 -13.39 20.17
C ILE A 37 6.31 -14.65 19.45
N THR A 38 5.73 -15.80 19.79
CA THR A 38 6.18 -17.11 19.30
C THR A 38 6.06 -17.27 17.78
N ARG A 39 5.06 -16.61 17.15
CA ARG A 39 4.91 -16.66 15.69
C ARG A 39 5.87 -15.71 15.00
N PRO A 40 6.45 -16.09 13.85
CA PRO A 40 7.22 -15.19 13.02
C PRO A 40 6.38 -13.98 12.57
N GLY A 41 7.01 -12.84 12.39
CA GLY A 41 6.34 -11.62 11.96
C GLY A 41 7.19 -10.39 12.19
N ALA A 42 6.61 -9.23 11.92
CA ALA A 42 7.26 -7.95 12.09
C ALA A 42 6.25 -6.88 12.52
N TRP A 43 6.74 -5.84 13.16
CA TRP A 43 6.00 -4.62 13.37
C TRP A 43 6.63 -3.50 12.56
N MET A 44 5.79 -2.78 11.81
CA MET A 44 6.25 -1.71 10.92
C MET A 44 5.64 -0.38 11.37
N TYR A 45 6.48 0.64 11.39
CA TYR A 45 6.26 1.90 12.06
C TYR A 45 6.13 3.06 11.06
N ALA A 46 5.13 3.92 11.28
CA ALA A 46 5.05 5.27 10.76
C ALA A 46 5.39 6.23 11.92
N GLY A 47 6.57 6.85 11.88
CA GLY A 47 7.08 7.58 13.03
C GLY A 47 7.28 6.65 14.24
N GLU A 48 6.64 6.96 15.35
CA GLU A 48 6.73 6.18 16.60
C GLU A 48 5.61 5.13 16.76
N GLN A 49 4.64 5.13 15.87
CA GLN A 49 3.50 4.22 15.95
C GLN A 49 3.70 2.98 15.09
N ALA A 50 3.56 1.79 15.68
CA ALA A 50 3.52 0.52 14.98
C ALA A 50 2.16 0.34 14.30
N VAL A 51 2.01 0.88 13.09
CA VAL A 51 0.73 0.94 12.39
C VAL A 51 0.38 -0.35 11.64
N LEU A 52 1.37 -1.17 11.32
CA LEU A 52 1.19 -2.42 10.59
C LEU A 52 1.90 -3.56 11.31
N HIS A 53 1.12 -4.55 11.71
CA HIS A 53 1.63 -5.81 12.24
C HIS A 53 1.58 -6.87 11.14
N VAL A 54 2.68 -7.55 10.92
CA VAL A 54 2.83 -8.65 9.95
C VAL A 54 2.97 -9.94 10.73
N ILE A 55 2.19 -10.95 10.38
CA ILE A 55 2.20 -12.25 11.04
C ILE A 55 2.28 -13.37 9.99
N ASP A 56 3.19 -14.32 10.19
CA ASP A 56 3.16 -15.61 9.49
C ASP A 56 2.18 -16.55 10.22
N PRO A 57 0.99 -16.81 9.68
CA PRO A 57 0.01 -17.68 10.29
C PRO A 57 0.39 -19.15 10.06
N ILE A 58 -0.24 -20.07 10.79
CA ILE A 58 -0.13 -21.51 10.52
C ILE A 58 -0.69 -21.79 9.12
N ASP A 59 -1.90 -21.30 8.86
CA ASP A 59 -2.57 -21.41 7.57
C ASP A 59 -3.03 -20.05 7.06
N MET A 60 -2.85 -19.80 5.77
CA MET A 60 -3.39 -18.62 5.11
C MET A 60 -4.89 -18.80 4.86
N PRO A 61 -5.69 -17.73 4.97
CA PRO A 61 -7.10 -17.80 4.60
C PRO A 61 -7.26 -18.13 3.11
N GLN A 62 -8.20 -18.99 2.77
CA GLN A 62 -8.49 -19.34 1.36
C GLN A 62 -9.02 -18.14 0.57
N ASN A 63 -9.76 -17.26 1.24
CA ASN A 63 -10.21 -15.99 0.67
C ASN A 63 -9.55 -14.84 1.46
N PRO A 64 -8.52 -14.18 0.90
CA PRO A 64 -7.86 -13.06 1.55
C PRO A 64 -8.74 -11.81 1.60
N ASN A 65 -9.77 -11.72 0.76
CA ASN A 65 -10.73 -10.62 0.75
C ASN A 65 -11.89 -10.95 1.70
N GLY A 66 -11.89 -10.33 2.87
CA GLY A 66 -13.00 -10.42 3.83
C GLY A 66 -13.94 -9.22 3.71
N VAL A 67 -14.65 -8.92 4.79
CA VAL A 67 -15.50 -7.72 4.91
C VAL A 67 -14.67 -6.43 5.07
N LEU A 68 -13.37 -6.56 5.38
CA LEU A 68 -12.43 -5.43 5.41
C LEU A 68 -11.88 -5.23 3.99
N ASP A 69 -12.34 -4.16 3.31
CA ASP A 69 -12.01 -3.94 1.91
C ASP A 69 -10.56 -3.48 1.70
N HIS A 70 -10.11 -2.47 2.46
CA HIS A 70 -8.75 -1.92 2.34
C HIS A 70 -8.29 -1.25 3.62
N MET A 71 -7.01 -0.93 3.68
CA MET A 71 -6.39 -0.03 4.66
C MET A 71 -5.93 1.24 3.95
N ALA A 72 -6.09 2.40 4.58
CA ALA A 72 -5.75 3.69 4.00
C ALA A 72 -4.70 4.45 4.83
N PHE A 73 -3.77 5.10 4.14
CA PHE A 73 -2.74 5.96 4.71
C PHE A 73 -2.75 7.32 4.04
N SER A 74 -2.48 8.38 4.80
CA SER A 74 -2.12 9.68 4.25
C SER A 74 -0.68 9.64 3.76
N ALA A 75 -0.45 10.17 2.57
CA ALA A 75 0.85 10.09 1.90
C ALA A 75 1.21 11.39 1.17
N SER A 76 2.45 11.49 0.76
CA SER A 76 2.98 12.55 -0.11
C SER A 76 3.93 11.94 -1.14
N GLY A 77 4.23 12.67 -2.23
CA GLY A 77 5.14 12.19 -3.26
C GLY A 77 4.50 11.15 -4.18
N LEU A 78 3.30 11.43 -4.63
CA LEU A 78 2.52 10.54 -5.51
C LEU A 78 3.31 10.05 -6.73
N GLY A 79 4.13 10.92 -7.35
CA GLY A 79 4.96 10.57 -8.48
C GLY A 79 6.01 9.50 -8.15
N ASP A 80 6.67 9.63 -7.00
CA ASP A 80 7.70 8.68 -6.54
C ASP A 80 7.08 7.31 -6.21
N VAL A 81 5.92 7.32 -5.54
CA VAL A 81 5.18 6.08 -5.25
C VAL A 81 4.79 5.37 -6.54
N ALA A 82 4.22 6.10 -7.50
CA ALA A 82 3.85 5.54 -8.80
C ALA A 82 5.06 4.92 -9.54
N ALA A 83 6.22 5.60 -9.51
CA ALA A 83 7.45 5.09 -10.12
C ALA A 83 7.91 3.78 -9.46
N LYS A 84 7.89 3.70 -8.14
CA LYS A 84 8.26 2.48 -7.40
C LYS A 84 7.31 1.32 -7.66
N LEU A 85 6.00 1.58 -7.68
CA LEU A 85 4.99 0.56 -8.02
C LEU A 85 5.24 0.01 -9.43
N LYS A 86 5.52 0.89 -10.41
CA LYS A 86 5.85 0.47 -11.77
C LYS A 86 7.13 -0.36 -11.84
N GLN A 87 8.18 0.02 -11.13
CA GLN A 87 9.43 -0.77 -11.06
C GLN A 87 9.18 -2.19 -10.53
N ARG A 88 8.25 -2.34 -9.60
CA ARG A 88 7.86 -3.63 -9.02
C ARG A 88 6.83 -4.39 -9.88
N GLY A 89 6.37 -3.82 -11.00
CA GLY A 89 5.33 -4.41 -11.83
C GLY A 89 3.95 -4.42 -11.16
N VAL A 90 3.75 -3.58 -10.16
CA VAL A 90 2.48 -3.45 -9.44
C VAL A 90 1.59 -2.43 -10.15
N ARG A 91 0.38 -2.86 -10.50
CA ARG A 91 -0.64 -1.96 -11.06
C ARG A 91 -1.27 -1.13 -9.95
N TYR A 92 -1.69 0.08 -10.29
CA TYR A 92 -2.43 0.95 -9.39
C TYR A 92 -3.60 1.60 -10.12
N GLU A 93 -4.60 1.98 -9.36
CA GLU A 93 -5.71 2.83 -9.80
C GLU A 93 -5.58 4.19 -9.14
N LEU A 94 -5.75 5.26 -9.90
CA LEU A 94 -5.66 6.64 -9.40
C LEU A 94 -6.91 7.41 -9.78
N SER A 95 -7.61 7.90 -8.77
CA SER A 95 -8.80 8.73 -8.92
C SER A 95 -8.70 10.00 -8.08
N GLN A 96 -9.53 10.99 -8.41
CA GLN A 96 -9.63 12.22 -7.64
C GLN A 96 -11.05 12.35 -7.09
N GLN A 97 -11.17 12.60 -5.80
CA GLN A 97 -12.47 12.90 -5.19
C GLN A 97 -12.99 14.27 -5.66
N GLY A 98 -14.25 14.31 -6.05
CA GLY A 98 -14.85 15.50 -6.67
C GLY A 98 -14.97 16.70 -5.73
N GLU A 99 -15.30 16.48 -4.45
CA GLU A 99 -15.51 17.58 -3.49
C GLU A 99 -14.21 18.08 -2.86
N THR A 100 -13.34 17.18 -2.43
CA THR A 100 -12.10 17.53 -1.73
C THR A 100 -10.93 17.78 -2.65
N GLY A 101 -10.95 17.17 -3.84
CA GLY A 101 -9.84 17.15 -4.77
C GLY A 101 -8.72 16.19 -4.35
N THR A 102 -8.87 15.45 -3.26
CA THR A 102 -7.91 14.46 -2.76
C THR A 102 -7.67 13.39 -3.81
N TRP A 103 -6.41 13.04 -4.05
CA TRP A 103 -6.04 11.94 -4.92
C TRP A 103 -6.01 10.64 -4.12
N GLN A 104 -6.65 9.61 -4.65
CA GLN A 104 -6.73 8.28 -4.05
C GLN A 104 -6.06 7.27 -4.98
N MET A 105 -5.00 6.64 -4.49
CA MET A 105 -4.27 5.59 -5.21
C MET A 105 -4.51 4.25 -4.54
N PHE A 106 -5.01 3.27 -5.29
CA PHE A 106 -5.27 1.91 -4.84
C PHE A 106 -4.33 0.93 -5.53
N PHE A 107 -3.78 0.01 -4.78
CA PHE A 107 -2.96 -1.10 -5.29
C PHE A 107 -3.03 -2.29 -4.33
N LEU A 108 -2.57 -3.44 -4.80
CA LEU A 108 -2.44 -4.63 -3.96
C LEU A 108 -1.00 -4.78 -3.49
N ASP A 109 -0.83 -5.17 -2.22
CA ASP A 109 0.47 -5.57 -1.70
C ASP A 109 0.88 -6.97 -2.22
N VAL A 110 2.03 -7.47 -1.80
CA VAL A 110 2.56 -8.79 -2.21
C VAL A 110 1.73 -9.97 -1.69
N ASN A 111 0.80 -9.72 -0.76
CA ASN A 111 -0.11 -10.72 -0.19
C ASN A 111 -1.53 -10.62 -0.74
N GLY A 112 -1.80 -9.65 -1.63
CA GLY A 112 -3.15 -9.37 -2.14
C GLY A 112 -3.99 -8.47 -1.24
N ALA A 113 -3.43 -7.88 -0.18
CA ALA A 113 -4.13 -6.88 0.62
C ALA A 113 -4.23 -5.56 -0.16
N LYS A 114 -5.44 -4.98 -0.18
CA LYS A 114 -5.67 -3.70 -0.85
C LYS A 114 -5.23 -2.53 0.04
N VAL A 115 -4.38 -1.69 -0.53
CA VAL A 115 -3.86 -0.47 0.09
C VAL A 115 -4.39 0.74 -0.64
N GLU A 116 -4.83 1.75 0.11
CA GLU A 116 -5.17 3.08 -0.37
C GLU A 116 -4.16 4.09 0.15
N LEU A 117 -3.66 4.95 -0.73
CA LEU A 117 -2.90 6.14 -0.35
C LEU A 117 -3.67 7.40 -0.74
N ASN A 118 -3.85 8.28 0.24
CA ASN A 118 -4.49 9.58 0.06
C ASN A 118 -3.44 10.67 -0.03
N PHE A 119 -3.48 11.45 -1.12
CA PHE A 119 -2.57 12.55 -1.38
C PHE A 119 -3.33 13.86 -1.50
N GLU A 120 -2.67 14.96 -1.19
CA GLU A 120 -3.22 16.29 -1.35
C GLU A 120 -3.57 16.60 -2.82
N LYS A 121 -4.50 17.55 -3.01
CA LYS A 121 -5.04 17.90 -4.33
C LYS A 121 -4.01 18.46 -5.32
N ASP A 122 -2.93 19.05 -4.83
CA ASP A 122 -1.89 19.75 -5.59
C ASP A 122 -0.63 18.91 -5.85
N GLU A 123 -0.73 17.59 -5.69
CA GLU A 123 0.37 16.67 -6.00
C GLU A 123 0.83 16.81 -7.46
N PRO A 124 2.14 17.01 -7.71
CA PRO A 124 2.69 17.12 -9.05
C PRO A 124 2.45 15.84 -9.88
N ALA A 125 2.26 16.03 -11.19
CA ALA A 125 2.06 14.94 -12.16
C ALA A 125 0.81 14.07 -11.95
N ALA A 126 -0.06 14.34 -10.96
CA ALA A 126 -1.22 13.51 -10.65
C ALA A 126 -2.15 13.30 -11.86
N GLN A 127 -2.39 14.33 -12.65
CA GLN A 127 -3.26 14.23 -13.83
C GLN A 127 -2.67 13.31 -14.93
N THR A 128 -1.35 13.38 -15.15
CA THR A 128 -0.66 12.47 -16.09
C THR A 128 -0.73 11.03 -15.61
N LEU A 129 -0.49 10.81 -14.33
CA LEU A 129 -0.55 9.49 -13.71
C LEU A 129 -1.97 8.91 -13.69
N LYS A 130 -3.01 9.75 -13.56
CA LYS A 130 -4.40 9.32 -13.72
C LYS A 130 -4.66 8.75 -15.10
N THR A 131 -4.17 9.40 -16.14
CA THR A 131 -4.29 8.91 -17.52
C THR A 131 -3.55 7.58 -17.70
N GLU A 132 -2.36 7.45 -17.13
CA GLU A 132 -1.60 6.20 -17.15
C GLU A 132 -2.32 5.07 -16.42
N SER A 133 -2.85 5.34 -15.23
CA SER A 133 -3.64 4.38 -14.46
C SER A 133 -4.86 3.88 -15.23
N ALA A 134 -5.55 4.76 -15.95
CA ALA A 134 -6.68 4.38 -16.82
C ALA A 134 -6.24 3.44 -17.96
N ARG A 135 -5.03 3.61 -18.50
CA ARG A 135 -4.43 2.69 -19.49
C ARG A 135 -4.11 1.33 -18.86
N MET A 136 -3.61 1.30 -17.64
CA MET A 136 -3.40 0.04 -16.90
C MET A 136 -4.70 -0.74 -16.74
N ALA A 137 -5.78 -0.06 -16.38
CA ALA A 137 -7.10 -0.67 -16.20
C ALA A 137 -7.64 -1.31 -17.49
N ARG A 138 -7.33 -0.73 -18.65
CA ARG A 138 -7.71 -1.28 -19.96
C ARG A 138 -6.75 -2.36 -20.47
N GLY A 139 -5.73 -2.74 -19.70
CA GLY A 139 -4.75 -3.73 -20.09
C GLY A 139 -3.74 -3.26 -21.15
N GLU A 140 -3.68 -1.95 -21.40
CA GLU A 140 -2.77 -1.31 -22.35
C GLU A 140 -1.35 -1.13 -21.79
N TRP A 141 -1.19 -1.30 -20.48
CA TRP A 141 0.08 -1.17 -19.78
C TRP A 141 0.66 -2.55 -19.42
N ARG A 142 1.98 -2.68 -19.57
CA ARG A 142 2.73 -3.86 -19.15
C ARG A 142 3.91 -3.45 -18.27
N PRO A 143 4.33 -4.30 -17.31
CA PRO A 143 5.58 -4.09 -16.58
C PRO A 143 6.74 -3.86 -17.56
N GLY A 144 7.48 -2.75 -17.40
CA GLY A 144 8.59 -2.37 -18.28
C GLY A 144 8.26 -1.33 -19.37
N ASP A 145 7.02 -0.96 -19.57
CA ASP A 145 6.65 0.09 -20.55
C ASP A 145 7.17 1.49 -20.18
N GLY A 146 7.54 1.74 -18.94
CA GLY A 146 8.10 3.01 -18.45
C GLY A 146 9.58 3.25 -18.79
N ASN A 147 10.30 2.26 -19.35
CA ASN A 147 11.73 2.35 -19.63
C ASN A 147 12.06 2.50 -21.13
N ARG A 148 11.09 2.69 -21.99
CA ARG A 148 11.31 3.03 -23.40
C ARG A 148 11.31 4.55 -23.57
N LYS A 149 12.49 5.15 -23.51
CA LYS A 149 12.75 6.47 -24.08
C LYS A 149 12.99 6.33 -25.57
#